data_c8a86c6a04acfdcf302c00079e15dc4b
#
_entry.id   c8a86c6a04acfdcf302c00079e15dc4b
#
_cell.length_a   1.000
_cell.length_b   1.000
_cell.length_c   1.000
_cell.angle_alpha   90.00
_cell.angle_beta   90.00
_cell.angle_gamma   90.00
#
_symmetry.space_group_name_H-M   'P 1'
#
loop_
_entity.id
_entity.type
_entity.pdbx_description
1 polymer ?
#
loop_
_entity_poly.entity_id
_entity_poly.type
_entity_poly.pdbx_seq_one_letter_code
_entity_poly.pdbx_strand_id
1 'polypeptide(L)'
;MPTPEEKARQKIDRMLTEAGWTIQSIRELNPGAALGVAVREYPIDNGKADYALFVDRKPVGVIEAKKEGVPLTKVEEQSARYATGELKYTINKGPVPFVYESTGVETHFTDNRDPAPRAREVFSFHQPSTFQEWLQQPNTLRKRLQQFPALDLTGLRKCQERAIKNLELSFAAGRPKALVQMATGSGKTYTAITSVYRLLKFAKAKRILFLVDTKNLGEQAEQEFQAYTPNDDKRKFTELYGVQRLSSNFIDSSSQVCISTIQRMYSILKGEDLDESAEQESLFEITWHNRNIQDVRYNKNYPMEFFDIIIVDE
;
A
#
# COMPACT_ATOMS: atom_id res chain seq x y z
N MET A 1 -31.70 -18.34 -7.56
CA MET A 1 -30.56 -17.98 -6.66
C MET A 1 -29.47 -17.42 -7.54
N PRO A 2 -28.76 -16.38 -7.10
CA PRO A 2 -27.66 -15.81 -7.89
C PRO A 2 -26.56 -16.86 -8.12
N THR A 3 -25.99 -16.87 -9.31
CA THR A 3 -24.86 -17.73 -9.67
C THR A 3 -23.62 -17.40 -8.83
N PRO A 4 -22.63 -18.28 -8.72
CA PRO A 4 -21.38 -17.96 -8.01
C PRO A 4 -20.67 -16.72 -8.54
N GLU A 5 -20.74 -16.47 -9.85
CA GLU A 5 -20.19 -15.24 -10.47
C GLU A 5 -20.96 -13.99 -10.10
N GLU A 6 -22.30 -14.06 -10.09
CA GLU A 6 -23.13 -12.93 -9.63
C GLU A 6 -22.88 -12.60 -8.16
N LYS A 7 -22.63 -13.62 -7.31
CA LYS A 7 -22.28 -13.38 -5.90
C LYS A 7 -20.90 -12.68 -5.78
N ALA A 8 -19.91 -13.12 -6.58
CA ALA A 8 -18.60 -12.46 -6.62
C ALA A 8 -18.75 -10.99 -7.05
N ARG A 9 -19.52 -10.72 -8.11
CA ARG A 9 -19.77 -9.36 -8.59
C ARG A 9 -20.47 -8.48 -7.54
N GLN A 10 -21.43 -9.02 -6.78
CA GLN A 10 -22.07 -8.27 -5.70
C GLN A 10 -21.09 -7.87 -4.59
N LYS A 11 -20.14 -8.77 -4.24
CA LYS A 11 -19.08 -8.47 -3.28
C LYS A 11 -18.12 -7.40 -3.83
N ILE A 12 -17.69 -7.54 -5.08
CA ILE A 12 -16.83 -6.57 -5.79
C ILE A 12 -17.50 -5.20 -5.84
N ASP A 13 -18.78 -5.13 -6.17
CA ASP A 13 -19.54 -3.88 -6.18
C ASP A 13 -19.51 -3.16 -4.84
N ARG A 14 -19.71 -3.90 -3.75
CA ARG A 14 -19.64 -3.35 -2.39
C ARG A 14 -18.24 -2.82 -2.10
N MET A 15 -17.20 -3.60 -2.35
CA MET A 15 -15.80 -3.19 -2.12
C MET A 15 -15.43 -1.96 -2.94
N LEU A 16 -15.86 -1.87 -4.18
CA LEU A 16 -15.65 -0.70 -5.04
C LEU A 16 -16.35 0.53 -4.48
N THR A 17 -17.61 0.37 -4.04
CA THR A 17 -18.38 1.48 -3.45
C THR A 17 -17.74 1.97 -2.15
N GLU A 18 -17.27 1.07 -1.30
CA GLU A 18 -16.53 1.39 -0.07
C GLU A 18 -15.23 2.14 -0.36
N ALA A 19 -14.54 1.78 -1.46
CA ALA A 19 -13.33 2.46 -1.94
C ALA A 19 -13.61 3.78 -2.68
N GLY A 20 -14.88 4.20 -2.81
CA GLY A 20 -15.25 5.50 -3.39
C GLY A 20 -15.49 5.49 -4.90
N TRP A 21 -15.67 4.31 -5.51
CA TRP A 21 -16.04 4.20 -6.91
C TRP A 21 -17.55 4.31 -7.11
N THR A 22 -17.95 5.03 -8.13
CA THR A 22 -19.35 5.08 -8.60
C THR A 22 -19.56 3.98 -9.63
N ILE A 23 -20.48 3.05 -9.38
CA ILE A 23 -20.73 1.93 -10.29
C ILE A 23 -21.82 2.32 -11.29
N GLN A 24 -21.58 2.03 -12.55
CA GLN A 24 -22.51 2.27 -13.65
C GLN A 24 -22.65 1.04 -14.54
N SER A 25 -23.80 0.96 -15.22
CA SER A 25 -23.97 0.08 -16.37
C SER A 25 -23.46 0.75 -17.65
N ILE A 26 -23.12 -0.02 -18.68
CA ILE A 26 -22.73 0.54 -19.99
C ILE A 26 -23.82 1.41 -20.61
N ARG A 27 -25.08 1.17 -20.28
CA ARG A 27 -26.23 1.94 -20.79
C ARG A 27 -26.32 3.34 -20.18
N GLU A 28 -25.74 3.51 -18.99
CA GLU A 28 -25.73 4.77 -18.21
C GLU A 28 -24.35 5.42 -18.19
N LEU A 29 -23.53 5.08 -19.20
CA LEU A 29 -22.13 5.49 -19.25
C LEU A 29 -21.97 7.00 -19.14
N ASN A 30 -21.48 7.45 -18.00
CA ASN A 30 -21.06 8.81 -17.72
C ASN A 30 -19.77 8.81 -16.90
N PRO A 31 -18.59 8.74 -17.54
CA PRO A 31 -17.31 8.76 -16.83
C PRO A 31 -17.04 10.05 -16.04
N GLY A 32 -17.85 11.10 -16.27
CA GLY A 32 -17.76 12.38 -15.57
C GLY A 32 -18.68 12.50 -14.36
N ALA A 33 -19.42 11.45 -13.99
CA ALA A 33 -20.39 11.49 -12.88
C ALA A 33 -19.68 11.63 -11.51
N ALA A 34 -18.45 11.12 -11.37
CA ALA A 34 -17.61 11.20 -10.18
C ALA A 34 -16.14 11.19 -10.58
N LEU A 35 -15.24 11.41 -9.60
CA LEU A 35 -13.79 11.26 -9.81
C LEU A 35 -13.46 9.85 -10.31
N GLY A 36 -14.04 8.82 -9.70
CA GLY A 36 -13.86 7.42 -10.05
C GLY A 36 -15.18 6.77 -10.47
N VAL A 37 -15.21 6.20 -11.65
CA VAL A 37 -16.36 5.47 -12.20
C VAL A 37 -15.94 4.07 -12.61
N ALA A 38 -16.64 3.06 -12.12
CA ALA A 38 -16.49 1.67 -12.50
C ALA A 38 -17.68 1.24 -13.37
N VAL A 39 -17.43 0.92 -14.64
CA VAL A 39 -18.46 0.55 -15.60
C VAL A 39 -18.48 -0.94 -15.82
N ARG A 40 -19.60 -1.59 -15.51
CA ARG A 40 -19.80 -3.03 -15.67
C ARG A 40 -19.89 -3.44 -17.14
N GLU A 41 -19.40 -4.64 -17.42
CA GLU A 41 -19.48 -5.32 -18.73
C GLU A 41 -19.02 -4.44 -19.89
N TYR A 42 -17.90 -3.75 -19.69
CA TYR A 42 -17.39 -2.80 -20.67
C TYR A 42 -16.82 -3.50 -21.90
N PRO A 43 -17.24 -3.12 -23.14
CA PRO A 43 -16.76 -3.76 -24.35
C PRO A 43 -15.29 -3.41 -24.62
N ILE A 44 -14.52 -4.45 -24.93
CA ILE A 44 -13.13 -4.39 -25.39
C ILE A 44 -13.03 -5.07 -26.77
N ASP A 45 -11.91 -4.95 -27.45
CA ASP A 45 -11.78 -5.49 -28.82
C ASP A 45 -12.05 -7.00 -28.91
N ASN A 46 -11.65 -7.76 -27.90
CA ASN A 46 -11.79 -9.21 -27.85
C ASN A 46 -12.80 -9.71 -26.82
N GLY A 47 -13.89 -8.97 -26.60
CA GLY A 47 -14.94 -9.40 -25.67
C GLY A 47 -15.43 -8.27 -24.75
N LYS A 48 -15.56 -8.58 -23.45
CA LYS A 48 -15.97 -7.62 -22.42
C LYS A 48 -15.07 -7.78 -21.21
N ALA A 49 -14.67 -6.66 -20.60
CA ALA A 49 -14.15 -6.65 -19.24
C ALA A 49 -15.32 -6.62 -18.24
N ASP A 50 -15.21 -7.32 -17.12
CA ASP A 50 -16.25 -7.31 -16.10
C ASP A 50 -16.47 -5.89 -15.56
N TYR A 51 -15.38 -5.12 -15.38
CA TYR A 51 -15.44 -3.69 -15.11
C TYR A 51 -14.32 -2.96 -15.84
N ALA A 52 -14.62 -1.76 -16.35
CA ALA A 52 -13.64 -0.76 -16.75
C ALA A 52 -13.62 0.39 -15.73
N LEU A 53 -12.44 0.78 -15.30
CA LEU A 53 -12.23 1.83 -14.31
C LEU A 53 -11.84 3.14 -15.01
N PHE A 54 -12.55 4.20 -14.66
CA PHE A 54 -12.30 5.55 -15.15
C PHE A 54 -11.96 6.48 -14.00
N VAL A 55 -10.90 7.27 -14.13
CA VAL A 55 -10.54 8.34 -13.21
C VAL A 55 -10.45 9.64 -13.99
N ASP A 56 -11.15 10.66 -13.53
CA ASP A 56 -11.23 11.94 -14.23
C ASP A 56 -11.54 11.76 -15.73
N ARG A 57 -12.57 10.94 -16.02
CA ARG A 57 -13.05 10.60 -17.36
C ARG A 57 -12.09 9.75 -18.22
N LYS A 58 -10.90 9.45 -17.76
CA LYS A 58 -9.90 8.67 -18.49
C LYS A 58 -9.93 7.20 -18.06
N PRO A 59 -9.87 6.25 -19.00
CA PRO A 59 -9.75 4.85 -18.66
C PRO A 59 -8.39 4.61 -18.01
N VAL A 60 -8.39 3.97 -16.84
CA VAL A 60 -7.17 3.73 -16.06
C VAL A 60 -6.94 2.26 -15.74
N GLY A 61 -7.99 1.45 -15.79
CA GLY A 61 -7.84 0.04 -15.41
C GLY A 61 -9.03 -0.82 -15.78
N VAL A 62 -8.87 -2.11 -15.51
CA VAL A 62 -9.91 -3.14 -15.66
C VAL A 62 -9.95 -4.05 -14.45
N ILE A 63 -11.10 -4.66 -14.21
CA ILE A 63 -11.28 -5.72 -13.22
C ILE A 63 -11.88 -6.92 -13.92
N GLU A 64 -11.29 -8.07 -13.67
CA GLU A 64 -11.81 -9.39 -14.04
C GLU A 64 -12.38 -10.07 -12.79
N ALA A 65 -13.66 -10.38 -12.83
CA ALA A 65 -14.36 -11.07 -11.75
C ALA A 65 -14.27 -12.60 -11.95
N LYS A 66 -13.85 -13.30 -10.92
CA LYS A 66 -13.73 -14.76 -10.91
C LYS A 66 -14.63 -15.37 -9.85
N LYS A 67 -15.00 -16.64 -10.04
CA LYS A 67 -15.73 -17.41 -9.03
C LYS A 67 -14.88 -17.57 -7.78
N GLU A 68 -15.52 -17.53 -6.62
CA GLU A 68 -14.86 -17.87 -5.35
C GLU A 68 -14.28 -19.29 -5.41
N GLY A 69 -13.05 -19.47 -4.89
CA GLY A 69 -12.31 -20.73 -4.93
C GLY A 69 -11.50 -21.01 -6.20
N VAL A 70 -11.51 -20.12 -7.19
CA VAL A 70 -10.60 -20.18 -8.33
C VAL A 70 -9.28 -19.52 -7.96
N PRO A 71 -8.13 -20.23 -8.03
CA PRO A 71 -6.84 -19.61 -7.75
C PRO A 71 -6.53 -18.50 -8.76
N LEU A 72 -6.31 -17.29 -8.27
CA LEU A 72 -5.98 -16.13 -9.12
C LEU A 72 -4.57 -16.20 -9.72
N THR A 73 -3.67 -16.98 -9.12
CA THR A 73 -2.27 -17.17 -9.58
C THR A 73 -2.10 -17.82 -10.96
N LYS A 74 -3.15 -18.44 -11.51
CA LYS A 74 -3.11 -19.06 -12.86
C LYS A 74 -3.53 -18.11 -13.99
N VAL A 75 -3.86 -16.87 -13.67
CA VAL A 75 -4.55 -15.95 -14.59
C VAL A 75 -3.61 -14.86 -15.14
N GLU A 76 -2.32 -14.84 -14.74
CA GLU A 76 -1.34 -13.87 -15.26
C GLU A 76 -1.30 -13.77 -16.79
N GLU A 77 -1.58 -14.86 -17.51
CA GLU A 77 -1.67 -14.85 -18.98
C GLU A 77 -2.96 -14.19 -19.51
N GLN A 78 -4.06 -14.24 -18.74
CA GLN A 78 -5.33 -13.61 -19.16
C GLN A 78 -5.36 -12.12 -18.83
N SER A 79 -4.84 -11.71 -17.67
CA SER A 79 -4.75 -10.30 -17.30
C SER A 79 -3.82 -9.52 -18.24
N ALA A 80 -2.75 -10.14 -18.76
CA ALA A 80 -1.93 -9.57 -19.81
C ALA A 80 -2.72 -9.27 -21.10
N ARG A 81 -3.74 -10.05 -21.45
CA ARG A 81 -4.62 -9.80 -22.62
C ARG A 81 -5.52 -8.59 -22.39
N TYR A 82 -6.00 -8.37 -21.16
CA TYR A 82 -6.80 -7.19 -20.83
C TYR A 82 -5.97 -5.92 -20.73
N ALA A 83 -4.71 -6.01 -20.29
CA ALA A 83 -3.78 -4.89 -20.29
C ALA A 83 -3.42 -4.42 -21.71
N THR A 84 -3.46 -5.33 -22.70
CA THR A 84 -3.20 -5.01 -24.12
C THR A 84 -4.47 -4.75 -24.95
N GLY A 85 -5.66 -5.11 -24.42
CA GLY A 85 -6.94 -4.88 -25.07
C GLY A 85 -7.30 -3.39 -25.11
N GLU A 86 -7.67 -2.87 -26.28
CA GLU A 86 -8.18 -1.51 -26.40
C GLU A 86 -9.62 -1.43 -25.88
N LEU A 87 -9.87 -0.48 -24.99
CA LEU A 87 -11.23 -0.17 -24.57
C LEU A 87 -11.99 0.53 -25.70
N LYS A 88 -13.15 -0.01 -26.08
CA LYS A 88 -14.02 0.63 -27.08
C LYS A 88 -14.59 1.92 -26.52
N TYR A 89 -14.91 2.87 -27.40
CA TYR A 89 -15.52 4.16 -27.04
C TYR A 89 -14.64 5.07 -26.17
N THR A 90 -13.33 4.87 -26.12
CA THR A 90 -12.39 5.78 -25.49
C THR A 90 -11.58 6.55 -26.52
N ILE A 91 -11.26 7.82 -26.21
CA ILE A 91 -10.44 8.67 -27.10
C ILE A 91 -8.98 8.22 -27.06
N ASN A 92 -8.51 7.76 -25.91
CA ASN A 92 -7.15 7.26 -25.74
C ASN A 92 -7.12 5.76 -25.99
N LYS A 93 -6.62 5.37 -27.14
CA LYS A 93 -6.36 3.98 -27.47
C LYS A 93 -5.00 3.60 -26.92
N GLY A 94 -4.98 2.65 -26.01
CA GLY A 94 -3.76 2.13 -25.43
C GLY A 94 -4.04 1.22 -24.22
N PRO A 95 -3.04 0.46 -23.79
CA PRO A 95 -3.19 -0.41 -22.63
C PRO A 95 -3.43 0.39 -21.36
N VAL A 96 -4.39 -0.07 -20.54
CA VAL A 96 -4.64 0.55 -19.24
C VAL A 96 -3.59 0.10 -18.22
N PRO A 97 -3.12 1.01 -17.35
CA PRO A 97 -2.03 0.69 -16.42
C PRO A 97 -2.43 -0.26 -15.29
N PHE A 98 -3.70 -0.26 -14.86
CA PHE A 98 -4.10 -0.97 -13.66
C PHE A 98 -5.00 -2.16 -13.99
N VAL A 99 -4.64 -3.33 -13.46
CA VAL A 99 -5.40 -4.56 -13.66
C VAL A 99 -5.69 -5.18 -12.30
N TYR A 100 -6.96 -5.57 -12.11
CA TYR A 100 -7.39 -6.36 -10.96
C TYR A 100 -7.98 -7.69 -11.42
N GLU A 101 -7.77 -8.69 -10.58
CA GLU A 101 -8.46 -9.95 -10.59
C GLU A 101 -9.09 -10.16 -9.22
N SER A 102 -10.38 -10.42 -9.14
CA SER A 102 -11.06 -10.54 -7.86
C SER A 102 -12.13 -11.60 -7.86
N THR A 103 -12.19 -12.36 -6.77
CA THR A 103 -13.30 -13.24 -6.44
C THR A 103 -14.33 -12.59 -5.51
N GLY A 104 -14.07 -11.34 -5.10
CA GLY A 104 -14.79 -10.66 -4.03
C GLY A 104 -14.42 -11.15 -2.62
N VAL A 105 -13.47 -12.08 -2.50
CA VAL A 105 -12.84 -12.54 -1.25
C VAL A 105 -11.34 -12.35 -1.35
N GLU A 106 -10.75 -12.82 -2.41
CA GLU A 106 -9.35 -12.62 -2.77
C GLU A 106 -9.28 -11.62 -3.93
N THR A 107 -8.40 -10.64 -3.83
CA THR A 107 -8.20 -9.61 -4.85
C THR A 107 -6.72 -9.45 -5.12
N HIS A 108 -6.35 -9.52 -6.40
CA HIS A 108 -4.99 -9.26 -6.88
C HIS A 108 -4.96 -7.99 -7.70
N PHE A 109 -3.87 -7.26 -7.57
CA PHE A 109 -3.62 -6.00 -8.26
C PHE A 109 -2.28 -6.01 -8.97
N THR A 110 -2.26 -5.51 -10.21
CA THR A 110 -1.06 -5.31 -11.02
C THR A 110 -1.00 -3.87 -11.52
N ASP A 111 0.13 -3.19 -11.29
CA ASP A 111 0.47 -1.92 -11.93
C ASP A 111 1.45 -2.20 -13.07
N ASN A 112 0.99 -2.07 -14.31
CA ASN A 112 1.79 -2.32 -15.51
C ASN A 112 2.85 -1.25 -15.79
N ARG A 113 2.87 -0.15 -15.03
CA ARG A 113 3.92 0.87 -15.09
C ARG A 113 5.16 0.50 -14.27
N ASP A 114 5.06 -0.53 -13.42
CA ASP A 114 6.18 -1.04 -12.64
C ASP A 114 7.28 -1.62 -13.55
N PRO A 115 8.56 -1.56 -13.16
CA PRO A 115 9.67 -2.13 -13.96
C PRO A 115 9.55 -3.63 -14.21
N ALA A 116 8.92 -4.35 -13.29
CA ALA A 116 8.60 -5.77 -13.37
C ALA A 116 7.20 -5.96 -12.80
N PRO A 117 6.13 -5.78 -13.62
CA PRO A 117 4.77 -5.91 -13.17
C PRO A 117 4.51 -7.30 -12.60
N ARG A 118 3.85 -7.36 -11.45
CA ARG A 118 3.47 -8.61 -10.79
C ARG A 118 2.12 -8.45 -10.12
N ALA A 119 1.28 -9.45 -10.24
CA ALA A 119 0.06 -9.56 -9.46
C ALA A 119 0.39 -9.68 -7.97
N ARG A 120 -0.30 -8.91 -7.14
CA ARG A 120 -0.12 -8.88 -5.68
C ARG A 120 -1.48 -8.95 -5.04
N GLU A 121 -1.59 -9.78 -4.04
CA GLU A 121 -2.76 -9.79 -3.19
C GLU A 121 -2.92 -8.44 -2.51
N VAL A 122 -4.13 -7.90 -2.54
CA VAL A 122 -4.53 -6.65 -1.89
C VAL A 122 -5.82 -6.87 -1.12
N PHE A 123 -5.96 -6.15 -0.01
CA PHE A 123 -7.11 -6.30 0.88
C PHE A 123 -8.41 -5.76 0.27
N SER A 124 -8.32 -4.71 -0.57
CA SER A 124 -9.47 -4.05 -1.19
C SER A 124 -9.07 -3.39 -2.51
N PHE A 125 -9.95 -2.58 -3.09
CA PHE A 125 -9.64 -1.75 -4.24
C PHE A 125 -9.02 -0.42 -3.80
N HIS A 126 -8.05 0.10 -4.56
CA HIS A 126 -7.49 1.43 -4.35
C HIS A 126 -8.53 2.52 -4.63
N GLN A 127 -8.41 3.64 -3.94
CA GLN A 127 -9.29 4.78 -4.16
C GLN A 127 -9.04 5.45 -5.52
N PRO A 128 -10.05 6.05 -6.16
CA PRO A 128 -9.87 6.82 -7.40
C PRO A 128 -8.84 7.95 -7.27
N SER A 129 -8.81 8.63 -6.12
CA SER A 129 -7.84 9.70 -5.82
C SER A 129 -6.40 9.21 -5.82
N THR A 130 -6.18 7.99 -5.34
CA THR A 130 -4.86 7.34 -5.35
C THR A 130 -4.38 7.09 -6.76
N PHE A 131 -5.24 6.58 -7.64
CA PHE A 131 -4.89 6.40 -9.05
C PHE A 131 -4.63 7.73 -9.75
N GLN A 132 -5.43 8.77 -9.45
CA GLN A 132 -5.17 10.11 -9.98
C GLN A 132 -3.78 10.62 -9.58
N GLU A 133 -3.42 10.49 -8.30
CA GLU A 133 -2.11 10.88 -7.79
C GLU A 133 -0.98 10.05 -8.45
N TRP A 134 -1.13 8.74 -8.53
CA TRP A 134 -0.10 7.88 -9.13
C TRP A 134 0.12 8.16 -10.61
N LEU A 135 -0.94 8.47 -11.35
CA LEU A 135 -0.83 8.79 -12.79
C LEU A 135 -0.20 10.16 -13.07
N GLN A 136 -0.17 11.05 -12.08
CA GLN A 136 0.55 12.33 -12.19
C GLN A 136 2.06 12.16 -11.96
N GLN A 137 2.50 11.04 -11.39
CA GLN A 137 3.91 10.80 -11.12
C GLN A 137 4.60 10.14 -12.32
N PRO A 138 5.81 10.63 -12.71
CA PRO A 138 6.51 10.10 -13.88
C PRO A 138 7.02 8.68 -13.67
N ASN A 139 7.25 8.27 -12.41
CA ASN A 139 7.76 6.95 -12.04
C ASN A 139 6.97 6.37 -10.88
N THR A 140 6.73 5.06 -10.89
CA THR A 140 6.17 4.34 -9.75
C THR A 140 7.15 4.34 -8.58
N LEU A 141 6.64 4.13 -7.36
CA LEU A 141 7.52 3.95 -6.19
C LEU A 141 8.55 2.84 -6.42
N ARG A 142 8.14 1.72 -7.02
CA ARG A 142 9.05 0.60 -7.32
C ARG A 142 10.15 0.96 -8.28
N LYS A 143 9.89 1.83 -9.26
CA LYS A 143 10.92 2.36 -10.15
C LYS A 143 11.89 3.24 -9.38
N ARG A 144 11.41 4.09 -8.48
CA ARG A 144 12.26 4.93 -7.64
C ARG A 144 13.10 4.12 -6.64
N LEU A 145 12.57 3.01 -6.12
CA LEU A 145 13.29 2.08 -5.24
C LEU A 145 14.49 1.39 -5.93
N GLN A 146 14.60 1.45 -7.26
CA GLN A 146 15.75 0.96 -8.00
C GLN A 146 16.88 2.01 -8.17
N GLN A 147 16.65 3.24 -7.71
CA GLN A 147 17.50 4.40 -8.04
C GLN A 147 18.08 5.08 -6.80
N PHE A 148 18.49 4.30 -5.80
CA PHE A 148 19.19 4.87 -4.64
C PHE A 148 20.60 5.35 -5.03
N PRO A 149 21.02 6.55 -4.59
CA PRO A 149 22.42 6.97 -4.69
C PRO A 149 23.29 6.13 -3.75
N ALA A 150 24.59 6.19 -3.97
CA ALA A 150 25.55 5.53 -3.11
C ALA A 150 25.30 5.88 -1.62
N LEU A 151 25.42 4.86 -0.75
CA LEU A 151 25.26 5.06 0.69
C LEU A 151 26.50 5.79 1.24
N ASP A 152 26.27 6.90 1.93
CA ASP A 152 27.33 7.54 2.73
C ASP A 152 27.63 6.63 3.94
N LEU A 153 28.89 6.24 4.06
CA LEU A 153 29.36 5.30 5.09
C LEU A 153 29.83 5.99 6.37
N THR A 154 29.83 7.32 6.39
CA THR A 154 30.31 8.09 7.54
C THR A 154 29.50 7.76 8.79
N GLY A 155 30.18 7.34 9.85
CA GLY A 155 29.54 6.99 11.12
C GLY A 155 28.80 5.65 11.17
N LEU A 156 28.66 4.96 10.02
CA LEU A 156 28.00 3.64 9.99
C LEU A 156 28.95 2.52 10.42
N ARG A 157 28.44 1.61 11.23
CA ARG A 157 29.10 0.33 11.52
C ARG A 157 28.98 -0.59 10.32
N LYS A 158 29.92 -1.50 10.12
CA LYS A 158 29.90 -2.48 9.00
C LYS A 158 28.60 -3.30 8.91
N CYS A 159 28.00 -3.66 10.05
CA CYS A 159 26.72 -4.39 10.09
C CYS A 159 25.56 -3.51 9.57
N GLN A 160 25.53 -2.22 9.90
CA GLN A 160 24.53 -1.25 9.46
C GLN A 160 24.68 -0.97 7.95
N GLU A 161 25.90 -0.75 7.48
CA GLU A 161 26.19 -0.62 6.05
C GLU A 161 25.66 -1.83 5.26
N ARG A 162 26.00 -3.04 5.71
CA ARG A 162 25.54 -4.29 5.09
C ARG A 162 24.00 -4.40 5.07
N ALA A 163 23.36 -4.08 6.19
CA ALA A 163 21.92 -4.14 6.32
C ALA A 163 21.22 -3.20 5.34
N ILE A 164 21.63 -1.93 5.27
CA ILE A 164 21.05 -0.93 4.39
C ILE A 164 21.27 -1.30 2.91
N LYS A 165 22.50 -1.63 2.53
CA LYS A 165 22.83 -2.02 1.14
C LYS A 165 22.02 -3.23 0.69
N ASN A 166 21.92 -4.27 1.51
CA ASN A 166 21.16 -5.48 1.18
C ASN A 166 19.65 -5.21 1.11
N LEU A 167 19.13 -4.33 1.97
CA LEU A 167 17.74 -3.90 1.92
C LEU A 167 17.43 -3.16 0.60
N GLU A 168 18.29 -2.22 0.21
CA GLU A 168 18.13 -1.49 -1.05
C GLU A 168 18.26 -2.41 -2.28
N LEU A 169 19.17 -3.37 -2.26
CA LEU A 169 19.24 -4.42 -3.29
C LEU A 169 17.96 -5.28 -3.33
N SER A 170 17.39 -5.59 -2.19
CA SER A 170 16.12 -6.31 -2.11
C SER A 170 14.97 -5.50 -2.73
N PHE A 171 14.90 -4.19 -2.46
CA PHE A 171 13.94 -3.30 -3.09
C PHE A 171 14.16 -3.20 -4.61
N ALA A 172 15.39 -3.05 -5.05
CA ALA A 172 15.74 -3.00 -6.48
C ALA A 172 15.35 -4.28 -7.21
N ALA A 173 15.42 -5.44 -6.54
CA ALA A 173 14.95 -6.72 -7.06
C ALA A 173 13.42 -6.88 -7.02
N GLY A 174 12.67 -5.85 -6.58
CA GLY A 174 11.20 -5.86 -6.52
C GLY A 174 10.63 -6.79 -5.45
N ARG A 175 11.40 -7.17 -4.43
CA ARG A 175 10.91 -8.03 -3.35
C ARG A 175 9.96 -7.24 -2.44
N PRO A 176 8.75 -7.77 -2.17
CA PRO A 176 7.75 -7.04 -1.38
C PRO A 176 8.03 -7.05 0.14
N LYS A 177 8.85 -7.99 0.60
CA LYS A 177 9.19 -8.18 2.02
C LYS A 177 10.70 -8.39 2.16
N ALA A 178 11.27 -7.86 3.24
CA ALA A 178 12.66 -8.06 3.61
C ALA A 178 12.75 -8.26 5.13
N LEU A 179 13.60 -9.18 5.56
CA LEU A 179 13.95 -9.39 6.97
C LEU A 179 15.38 -8.91 7.20
N VAL A 180 15.56 -8.02 8.17
CA VAL A 180 16.87 -7.52 8.58
C VAL A 180 17.14 -8.01 10.02
N GLN A 181 18.00 -9.01 10.15
CA GLN A 181 18.38 -9.54 11.46
C GLN A 181 19.66 -8.87 11.94
N MET A 182 19.61 -8.23 13.10
CA MET A 182 20.73 -7.54 13.73
C MET A 182 20.77 -7.86 15.23
N ALA A 183 21.98 -7.98 15.80
CA ALA A 183 22.17 -8.25 17.22
C ALA A 183 21.70 -7.07 18.08
N THR A 184 21.32 -7.31 19.32
CA THR A 184 21.04 -6.26 20.31
C THR A 184 22.26 -5.35 20.48
N GLY A 185 22.04 -4.03 20.58
CA GLY A 185 23.12 -3.03 20.67
C GLY A 185 23.90 -2.75 19.38
N SER A 186 23.54 -3.38 18.25
CA SER A 186 24.17 -3.11 16.96
C SER A 186 23.67 -1.83 16.29
N GLY A 187 22.65 -1.17 16.83
CA GLY A 187 22.02 0.02 16.31
C GLY A 187 20.93 -0.28 15.29
N LYS A 188 20.02 -1.22 15.58
CA LYS A 188 18.86 -1.57 14.75
C LYS A 188 18.04 -0.35 14.38
N THR A 189 17.60 0.40 15.39
CA THR A 189 16.74 1.60 15.20
C THR A 189 17.46 2.66 14.37
N TYR A 190 18.75 2.92 14.63
CA TYR A 190 19.54 3.85 13.80
C TYR A 190 19.60 3.39 12.33
N THR A 191 19.75 2.09 12.09
CA THR A 191 19.75 1.50 10.73
C THR A 191 18.40 1.68 10.05
N ALA A 192 17.30 1.45 10.79
CA ALA A 192 15.95 1.62 10.31
C ALA A 192 15.68 3.10 9.97
N ILE A 193 16.03 4.05 10.85
CA ILE A 193 15.86 5.50 10.63
C ILE A 193 16.68 5.96 9.42
N THR A 194 17.92 5.49 9.26
CA THR A 194 18.73 5.79 8.07
C THR A 194 18.03 5.29 6.80
N SER A 195 17.47 4.09 6.83
CA SER A 195 16.70 3.54 5.71
C SER A 195 15.44 4.36 5.43
N VAL A 196 14.69 4.74 6.47
CA VAL A 196 13.50 5.63 6.37
C VAL A 196 13.88 6.96 5.71
N TYR A 197 14.95 7.59 6.18
CA TYR A 197 15.44 8.84 5.59
C TYR A 197 15.71 8.69 4.09
N ARG A 198 16.40 7.63 3.69
CA ARG A 198 16.72 7.37 2.30
C ARG A 198 15.48 7.07 1.46
N LEU A 199 14.50 6.35 2.00
CA LEU A 199 13.21 6.08 1.36
C LEU A 199 12.43 7.37 1.10
N LEU A 200 12.34 8.26 2.08
CA LEU A 200 11.67 9.56 1.93
C LEU A 200 12.41 10.47 0.96
N LYS A 201 13.74 10.58 1.09
CA LYS A 201 14.55 11.51 0.31
C LYS A 201 14.70 11.08 -1.14
N PHE A 202 15.08 9.84 -1.39
CA PHE A 202 15.48 9.37 -2.72
C PHE A 202 14.37 8.59 -3.44
N ALA A 203 13.67 7.70 -2.75
CA ALA A 203 12.54 6.99 -3.33
C ALA A 203 11.24 7.82 -3.33
N LYS A 204 11.22 8.99 -2.65
CA LYS A 204 10.05 9.84 -2.53
C LYS A 204 8.83 9.06 -2.00
N ALA A 205 9.06 8.15 -1.04
CA ALA A 205 7.97 7.56 -0.29
C ALA A 205 7.17 8.67 0.39
N LYS A 206 5.86 8.57 0.35
CA LYS A 206 4.96 9.60 0.88
C LYS A 206 4.76 9.43 2.38
N ARG A 207 4.53 8.19 2.81
CA ARG A 207 4.27 7.87 4.22
C ARG A 207 4.78 6.49 4.59
N ILE A 208 5.44 6.43 5.73
CA ILE A 208 6.03 5.20 6.28
C ILE A 208 5.40 4.93 7.64
N LEU A 209 4.91 3.70 7.84
CA LEU A 209 4.45 3.23 9.14
C LEU A 209 5.59 2.49 9.84
N PHE A 210 5.93 2.93 11.03
CA PHE A 210 6.92 2.31 11.91
C PHE A 210 6.17 1.65 13.07
N LEU A 211 6.02 0.34 13.00
CA LEU A 211 5.31 -0.45 14.00
C LEU A 211 6.27 -0.96 15.06
N VAL A 212 5.85 -0.84 16.30
CA VAL A 212 6.53 -1.32 17.49
C VAL A 212 5.57 -2.16 18.33
N ASP A 213 6.13 -3.01 19.20
CA ASP A 213 5.32 -3.90 20.04
C ASP A 213 4.65 -3.16 21.20
N THR A 214 5.35 -2.23 21.84
CA THR A 214 4.87 -1.55 23.05
C THR A 214 4.97 -0.02 22.95
N LYS A 215 4.17 0.67 23.79
CA LYS A 215 4.18 2.14 23.88
C LYS A 215 5.58 2.69 24.22
N ASN A 216 6.30 2.03 25.14
CA ASN A 216 7.66 2.44 25.54
C ASN A 216 8.66 2.38 24.38
N LEU A 217 8.58 1.35 23.55
CA LEU A 217 9.40 1.24 22.33
C LEU A 217 9.03 2.34 21.32
N GLY A 218 7.76 2.71 21.26
CA GLY A 218 7.31 3.84 20.43
C GLY A 218 7.89 5.18 20.90
N GLU A 219 7.94 5.42 22.20
CA GLU A 219 8.54 6.63 22.79
C GLU A 219 10.05 6.68 22.55
N GLN A 220 10.74 5.54 22.69
CA GLN A 220 12.16 5.43 22.38
C GLN A 220 12.42 5.69 20.88
N ALA A 221 11.64 5.08 20.00
CA ALA A 221 11.78 5.31 18.56
C ALA A 221 11.57 6.79 18.19
N GLU A 222 10.55 7.44 18.76
CA GLU A 222 10.30 8.88 18.57
C GLU A 222 11.51 9.72 18.95
N GLN A 223 12.12 9.45 20.12
CA GLN A 223 13.32 10.16 20.60
C GLN A 223 14.51 9.93 19.65
N GLU A 224 14.69 8.72 19.15
CA GLU A 224 15.76 8.41 18.19
C GLU A 224 15.54 9.13 16.85
N PHE A 225 14.30 9.23 16.35
CA PHE A 225 13.98 10.07 15.18
C PHE A 225 14.27 11.55 15.41
N GLN A 226 13.96 12.07 16.59
CA GLN A 226 14.25 13.48 16.97
C GLN A 226 15.76 13.75 17.09
N ALA A 227 16.54 12.77 17.51
CA ALA A 227 17.99 12.90 17.68
C ALA A 227 18.76 12.72 16.36
N TYR A 228 18.16 12.02 15.38
CA TYR A 228 18.84 11.66 14.15
C TYR A 228 19.13 12.87 13.25
N THR A 229 20.38 12.99 12.81
CA THR A 229 20.83 13.96 11.82
C THR A 229 21.48 13.20 10.66
N PRO A 230 20.96 13.30 9.43
CA PRO A 230 21.55 12.65 8.29
C PRO A 230 22.90 13.28 7.92
N ASN A 231 23.84 12.46 7.40
CA ASN A 231 25.17 12.92 7.08
C ASN A 231 25.23 13.97 5.94
N ASP A 232 24.27 13.89 5.02
CA ASP A 232 24.18 14.76 3.84
C ASP A 232 23.26 15.98 4.04
N ASP A 233 22.76 16.17 5.25
CA ASP A 233 21.96 17.34 5.66
C ASP A 233 22.29 17.69 7.12
N LYS A 234 22.50 18.97 7.43
CA LYS A 234 22.82 19.43 8.79
C LYS A 234 21.59 19.54 9.69
N ARG A 235 20.40 19.47 9.11
CA ARG A 235 19.13 19.55 9.84
C ARG A 235 18.81 18.20 10.47
N LYS A 236 18.10 18.24 11.60
CA LYS A 236 17.55 17.03 12.22
C LYS A 236 16.48 16.40 11.32
N PHE A 237 16.25 15.11 11.47
CA PHE A 237 15.21 14.40 10.73
C PHE A 237 13.84 15.07 10.84
N THR A 238 13.44 15.49 12.06
CA THR A 238 12.16 16.14 12.35
C THR A 238 12.03 17.57 11.81
N GLU A 239 13.13 18.19 11.40
CA GLU A 239 13.10 19.47 10.68
C GLU A 239 12.89 19.27 9.18
N LEU A 240 13.14 18.05 8.67
CA LEU A 240 12.99 17.68 7.27
C LEU A 240 11.66 16.98 6.98
N TYR A 241 11.21 16.16 7.92
CA TYR A 241 10.04 15.27 7.74
C TYR A 241 9.19 15.26 9.01
N GLY A 242 7.87 15.28 8.80
CA GLY A 242 6.90 15.15 9.89
C GLY A 242 6.94 13.74 10.48
N VAL A 243 7.17 13.66 11.78
CA VAL A 243 7.12 12.43 12.58
C VAL A 243 5.99 12.55 13.57
N GLN A 244 5.10 11.57 13.61
CA GLN A 244 4.00 11.51 14.55
C GLN A 244 3.98 10.15 15.26
N ARG A 245 4.07 10.16 16.59
CA ARG A 245 3.70 8.99 17.38
C ARG A 245 2.18 9.00 17.60
N LEU A 246 1.54 7.91 17.19
CA LEU A 246 0.08 7.80 17.25
C LEU A 246 -0.35 7.46 18.68
N SER A 247 -0.92 8.43 19.39
CA SER A 247 -1.53 8.30 20.71
C SER A 247 -3.06 8.36 20.68
N SER A 248 -3.64 8.63 19.51
CA SER A 248 -5.08 8.68 19.27
C SER A 248 -5.40 8.09 17.91
N ASN A 249 -6.69 8.02 17.55
CA ASN A 249 -7.14 7.52 16.26
C ASN A 249 -7.00 8.52 15.10
N PHE A 250 -6.25 9.60 15.31
CA PHE A 250 -6.01 10.64 14.31
C PHE A 250 -4.58 10.57 13.77
N ILE A 251 -4.47 10.50 12.44
CA ILE A 251 -3.19 10.59 11.73
C ILE A 251 -3.16 11.92 10.98
N ASP A 252 -2.20 12.76 11.32
CA ASP A 252 -2.00 14.04 10.64
C ASP A 252 -1.58 13.80 9.18
N SER A 253 -2.25 14.50 8.27
CA SER A 253 -1.99 14.39 6.83
C SER A 253 -0.58 14.84 6.43
N SER A 254 0.06 15.69 7.22
CA SER A 254 1.43 16.17 7.02
C SER A 254 2.50 15.21 7.51
N SER A 255 2.14 14.20 8.32
CA SER A 255 3.09 13.22 8.86
C SER A 255 3.57 12.26 7.79
N GLN A 256 4.88 12.18 7.61
CA GLN A 256 5.54 11.27 6.67
C GLN A 256 6.03 10.00 7.36
N VAL A 257 6.24 10.04 8.67
CA VAL A 257 6.53 8.86 9.50
C VAL A 257 5.50 8.79 10.62
N CYS A 258 4.79 7.67 10.69
CA CYS A 258 3.86 7.38 11.76
C CYS A 258 4.42 6.24 12.60
N ILE A 259 4.69 6.50 13.88
CA ILE A 259 5.13 5.48 14.85
C ILE A 259 3.90 5.00 15.61
N SER A 260 3.65 3.72 15.61
CA SER A 260 2.45 3.14 16.21
C SER A 260 2.73 1.79 16.84
N THR A 261 1.99 1.47 17.90
CA THR A 261 1.84 0.08 18.31
C THR A 261 0.91 -0.66 17.34
N ILE A 262 1.03 -1.99 17.27
CA ILE A 262 0.13 -2.80 16.46
C ILE A 262 -1.31 -2.66 16.96
N GLN A 263 -1.52 -2.62 18.28
CA GLN A 263 -2.82 -2.43 18.92
C GLN A 263 -3.47 -1.11 18.50
N ARG A 264 -2.71 0.00 18.55
CA ARG A 264 -3.19 1.32 18.14
C ARG A 264 -3.54 1.34 16.67
N MET A 265 -2.68 0.80 15.80
CA MET A 265 -2.98 0.77 14.36
C MET A 265 -4.23 -0.04 14.07
N TYR A 266 -4.42 -1.16 14.77
CA TYR A 266 -5.61 -1.97 14.64
C TYR A 266 -6.89 -1.24 15.09
N SER A 267 -6.84 -0.52 16.23
CA SER A 267 -7.91 0.35 16.73
C SER A 267 -8.30 1.44 15.70
N ILE A 268 -7.30 2.12 15.12
CA ILE A 268 -7.51 3.12 14.07
C ILE A 268 -8.24 2.53 12.87
N LEU A 269 -7.81 1.36 12.40
CA LEU A 269 -8.43 0.70 11.24
C LEU A 269 -9.86 0.27 11.52
N LYS A 270 -10.17 -0.13 12.74
CA LYS A 270 -11.53 -0.46 13.16
C LYS A 270 -12.42 0.76 13.41
N GLY A 271 -11.82 1.90 13.71
CA GLY A 271 -12.53 3.09 14.18
C GLY A 271 -13.05 2.96 15.61
N GLU A 272 -12.39 2.15 16.44
CA GLU A 272 -12.71 1.93 17.85
C GLU A 272 -11.67 2.64 18.73
N ASP A 273 -12.07 3.14 19.90
CA ASP A 273 -11.12 3.71 20.85
C ASP A 273 -10.34 2.60 21.55
N LEU A 274 -9.05 2.84 21.76
CA LEU A 274 -8.17 1.92 22.47
C LEU A 274 -7.85 2.49 23.86
N ASP A 275 -7.98 1.66 24.88
CA ASP A 275 -7.47 1.97 26.21
C ASP A 275 -5.93 2.03 26.17
N GLU A 276 -5.36 3.10 26.71
CA GLU A 276 -3.90 3.28 26.71
C GLU A 276 -3.15 2.19 27.49
N SER A 277 -3.81 1.53 28.44
CA SER A 277 -3.23 0.43 29.18
C SER A 277 -2.94 -0.79 28.27
N ALA A 278 -3.76 -1.00 27.24
CA ALA A 278 -3.59 -2.09 26.28
C ALA A 278 -2.32 -1.95 25.42
N GLU A 279 -1.76 -0.73 25.29
CA GLU A 279 -0.51 -0.50 24.54
C GLU A 279 0.74 -0.78 25.35
N GLN A 280 0.62 -1.05 26.64
CA GLN A 280 1.76 -1.37 27.51
C GLN A 280 2.13 -2.86 27.47
N GLU A 281 1.18 -3.71 27.11
CA GLU A 281 1.37 -5.16 27.04
C GLU A 281 1.82 -5.58 25.64
N SER A 282 2.78 -6.54 25.60
CA SER A 282 3.20 -7.13 24.32
C SER A 282 2.09 -7.98 23.72
N LEU A 283 1.83 -7.78 22.42
CA LEU A 283 0.89 -8.62 21.68
C LEU A 283 1.31 -10.11 21.68
N PHE A 284 2.60 -10.37 21.78
CA PHE A 284 3.11 -11.74 21.89
C PHE A 284 2.58 -12.44 23.16
N GLU A 285 2.41 -11.72 24.25
CA GLU A 285 1.87 -12.27 25.49
C GLU A 285 0.36 -12.46 25.45
N ILE A 286 -0.37 -11.56 24.76
CA ILE A 286 -1.84 -11.57 24.67
C ILE A 286 -2.34 -12.65 23.68
N THR A 287 -1.69 -12.82 22.53
CA THR A 287 -2.18 -13.68 21.44
C THR A 287 -2.10 -15.18 21.74
N TRP A 288 -1.31 -15.60 22.69
CA TRP A 288 -1.29 -17.01 23.11
C TRP A 288 -2.60 -17.44 23.81
N HIS A 289 -3.33 -16.51 24.41
CA HIS A 289 -4.55 -16.78 25.16
C HIS A 289 -5.85 -16.51 24.39
N ASN A 290 -5.85 -15.66 23.38
CA ASN A 290 -7.05 -15.28 22.62
C ASN A 290 -6.78 -15.27 21.10
N ARG A 291 -6.95 -16.43 20.44
CA ARG A 291 -6.84 -16.58 18.97
C ARG A 291 -8.05 -16.05 18.20
N ASN A 292 -8.69 -15.00 18.63
CA ASN A 292 -9.68 -14.33 17.81
C ASN A 292 -8.96 -13.37 16.85
N ILE A 293 -8.50 -13.91 15.71
CA ILE A 293 -8.13 -13.09 14.55
C ILE A 293 -9.40 -12.35 14.15
N GLN A 294 -9.47 -11.08 14.48
CA GLN A 294 -10.62 -10.26 14.12
C GLN A 294 -10.47 -9.78 12.70
N ASP A 295 -11.54 -9.83 11.91
CA ASP A 295 -11.54 -9.38 10.53
C ASP A 295 -11.20 -7.89 10.46
N VAL A 296 -10.19 -7.55 9.66
CA VAL A 296 -9.86 -6.17 9.33
C VAL A 296 -10.94 -5.64 8.38
N ARG A 297 -11.50 -4.47 8.69
CA ARG A 297 -12.48 -3.79 7.84
C ARG A 297 -11.81 -2.70 7.02
N TYR A 298 -12.35 -2.46 5.83
CA TYR A 298 -11.90 -1.34 5.01
C TYR A 298 -12.19 -0.01 5.73
N ASN A 299 -11.16 0.84 5.85
CA ASN A 299 -11.29 2.18 6.41
C ASN A 299 -11.00 3.21 5.30
N LYS A 300 -12.03 3.96 4.89
CA LYS A 300 -11.92 4.95 3.80
C LYS A 300 -10.98 6.12 4.12
N ASN A 301 -10.76 6.42 5.41
CA ASN A 301 -9.86 7.50 5.83
C ASN A 301 -8.41 7.05 5.82
N TYR A 302 -8.18 5.76 6.04
CA TYR A 302 -6.88 5.12 6.04
C TYR A 302 -6.92 3.88 5.14
N PRO A 303 -7.02 4.07 3.81
CA PRO A 303 -7.08 2.96 2.85
C PRO A 303 -5.78 2.16 2.88
N MET A 304 -5.77 0.98 2.27
CA MET A 304 -4.61 0.08 2.29
C MET A 304 -3.33 0.71 1.70
N GLU A 305 -3.49 1.66 0.79
CA GLU A 305 -2.41 2.41 0.15
C GLU A 305 -2.00 3.68 0.92
N PHE A 306 -2.52 3.89 2.12
CA PHE A 306 -2.22 5.06 2.94
C PHE A 306 -0.74 5.12 3.33
N PHE A 307 -0.12 3.96 3.55
CA PHE A 307 1.30 3.81 3.80
C PHE A 307 1.99 3.14 2.61
N ASP A 308 3.07 3.74 2.13
CA ASP A 308 3.89 3.17 1.06
C ASP A 308 4.75 2.00 1.56
N ILE A 309 5.20 2.09 2.81
CA ILE A 309 6.13 1.14 3.43
C ILE A 309 5.75 0.94 4.89
N ILE A 310 5.84 -0.30 5.33
CA ILE A 310 5.65 -0.67 6.74
C ILE A 310 6.96 -1.27 7.24
N ILE A 311 7.47 -0.73 8.33
CA ILE A 311 8.62 -1.26 9.06
C ILE A 311 8.09 -1.79 10.38
N VAL A 312 8.44 -3.02 10.70
CA VAL A 312 8.11 -3.64 11.98
C VAL A 312 9.40 -3.79 12.76
N ASP A 313 9.50 -3.10 13.87
CA ASP A 313 10.60 -3.19 14.83
C ASP A 313 10.14 -4.00 16.05
N GLU A 314 11.05 -4.72 16.67
CA GLU A 314 10.77 -5.62 17.81
C GLU A 314 9.98 -4.97 18.91
#